data_b6cb58f2c1ed182fb5e15570795f5a9a
#
_entry.id   b6cb58f2c1ed182fb5e15570795f5a9a
#
_cell.length_a   1.000
_cell.length_b   1.000
_cell.length_c   1.000
_cell.angle_alpha   90.00
_cell.angle_beta   90.00
_cell.angle_gamma   90.00
#
_symmetry.space_group_name_H-M   'P 1'
#
loop_
_entity.id
_entity.type
_entity.pdbx_description
1 polymer ?
#
loop_
_entity_poly.entity_id
_entity_poly.type
_entity_poly.pdbx_seq_one_letter_code
_entity_poly.pdbx_strand_id
1 'polypeptide(L)'
;YKEHIHTVISEPDKGLYDAMNKGIKLATGDYLCFLNAGDELHEDDTLQLMVHSITEDTLPDVLYGDTAIVDEEGHFLHMRRLAPPENLNWKSFKEGMLVCHQAFFARRDLVEPYNLHYRFSADFDWCIRIMKKSQVLHHTHLVLIDYLNEGMTTRNHKASLKERFRIMCKHYGVVSTVLRHAWFVIRALKTKKRPS
;
A
#
# COMPACT_ATOMS: atom_id res chain seq x y z
N TYR A 1 -4.50 18.82 18.60
CA TYR A 1 -4.11 17.40 18.31
C TYR A 1 -2.88 16.93 19.08
N LYS A 2 -2.02 17.82 19.61
CA LYS A 2 -0.78 17.42 20.31
C LYS A 2 -1.03 16.52 21.54
N GLU A 3 -2.16 16.66 22.17
CA GLU A 3 -2.56 15.90 23.36
C GLU A 3 -2.83 14.41 23.07
N HIS A 4 -3.11 14.08 21.80
CA HIS A 4 -3.42 12.72 21.34
C HIS A 4 -2.26 12.08 20.57
N ILE A 5 -1.15 12.79 20.36
CA ILE A 5 0.00 12.32 19.59
C ILE A 5 1.15 12.02 20.54
N HIS A 6 1.58 10.76 20.59
CA HIS A 6 2.68 10.32 21.45
C HIS A 6 4.02 10.97 21.08
N THR A 7 4.34 11.08 19.78
CA THR A 7 5.61 11.64 19.30
C THR A 7 5.38 12.52 18.08
N VAL A 8 5.86 13.76 18.13
CA VAL A 8 5.83 14.70 17.01
C VAL A 8 7.24 15.00 16.57
N ILE A 9 7.54 14.81 15.28
CA ILE A 9 8.82 15.20 14.65
C ILE A 9 8.51 16.16 13.52
N SER A 10 9.12 17.33 13.58
CA SER A 10 9.03 18.36 12.53
C SER A 10 10.44 18.80 12.21
N GLU A 11 11.02 18.23 11.17
CA GLU A 11 12.38 18.50 10.71
C GLU A 11 12.47 18.32 9.19
N PRO A 12 13.49 18.89 8.52
CA PRO A 12 13.71 18.63 7.10
C PRO A 12 13.94 17.15 6.81
N ASP A 13 13.41 16.68 5.69
CA ASP A 13 13.61 15.34 5.16
C ASP A 13 14.05 15.37 3.68
N LYS A 14 14.48 14.22 3.16
CA LYS A 14 14.86 14.02 1.76
C LYS A 14 13.70 13.51 0.89
N GLY A 15 12.46 13.69 1.35
CA GLY A 15 11.23 13.27 0.71
C GLY A 15 10.40 12.32 1.56
N LEU A 16 9.20 11.99 1.09
CA LEU A 16 8.17 11.21 1.81
C LEU A 16 8.73 9.94 2.48
N TYR A 17 9.47 9.12 1.74
CA TYR A 17 9.98 7.85 2.28
C TYR A 17 11.12 8.01 3.29
N ASP A 18 11.83 9.15 3.28
CA ASP A 18 12.81 9.47 4.33
C ASP A 18 12.07 9.81 5.63
N ALA A 19 11.00 10.59 5.56
CA ALA A 19 10.14 10.86 6.71
C ALA A 19 9.52 9.55 7.27
N MET A 20 9.00 8.68 6.39
CA MET A 20 8.47 7.36 6.80
C MET A 20 9.56 6.49 7.46
N ASN A 21 10.79 6.51 6.97
CA ASN A 21 11.92 5.80 7.58
C ASN A 21 12.27 6.31 8.98
N LYS A 22 12.10 7.61 9.24
CA LYS A 22 12.23 8.16 10.60
C LYS A 22 11.11 7.62 11.50
N GLY A 23 9.88 7.57 10.99
CA GLY A 23 8.74 6.98 11.70
C GLY A 23 8.97 5.50 12.06
N ILE A 24 9.47 4.69 11.12
CA ILE A 24 9.81 3.27 11.38
C ILE A 24 10.76 3.12 12.58
N LYS A 25 11.79 3.98 12.67
CA LYS A 25 12.77 3.91 13.76
C LYS A 25 12.21 4.23 15.14
N LEU A 26 11.12 4.99 15.19
CA LEU A 26 10.50 5.49 16.43
C LEU A 26 9.29 4.69 16.84
N ALA A 27 8.72 3.94 15.93
CA ALA A 27 7.55 3.14 16.18
C ALA A 27 7.83 2.02 17.18
N THR A 28 6.95 1.89 18.18
CA THR A 28 7.02 0.88 19.24
C THR A 28 5.86 -0.12 19.22
N GLY A 29 4.79 0.15 18.45
CA GLY A 29 3.65 -0.73 18.29
C GLY A 29 3.97 -2.05 17.58
N ASP A 30 3.07 -3.01 17.64
CA ASP A 30 3.23 -4.33 17.04
C ASP A 30 3.10 -4.29 15.52
N TYR A 31 2.23 -3.42 15.01
CA TYR A 31 2.03 -3.20 13.58
C TYR A 31 2.32 -1.75 13.20
N LEU A 32 2.76 -1.56 11.96
CA LEU A 32 2.97 -0.27 11.35
C LEU A 32 1.92 0.00 10.28
N CYS A 33 1.28 1.17 10.38
CA CYS A 33 0.43 1.76 9.37
C CYS A 33 0.97 3.14 9.01
N PHE A 34 0.86 3.52 7.75
CA PHE A 34 1.27 4.84 7.27
C PHE A 34 0.07 5.55 6.68
N LEU A 35 -0.40 6.60 7.34
CA LEU A 35 -1.42 7.50 6.81
C LEU A 35 -0.75 8.77 6.29
N ASN A 36 -1.08 9.17 5.07
CA ASN A 36 -0.65 10.46 4.53
C ASN A 36 -1.66 11.54 4.93
N ALA A 37 -1.27 12.79 4.80
CA ALA A 37 -2.19 13.90 5.02
C ALA A 37 -3.40 13.79 4.07
N GLY A 38 -4.60 13.83 4.64
CA GLY A 38 -5.87 13.69 3.94
C GLY A 38 -6.40 12.25 3.82
N ASP A 39 -5.60 11.23 4.19
CA ASP A 39 -6.10 9.86 4.30
C ASP A 39 -6.60 9.62 5.74
N GLU A 40 -7.67 8.86 5.89
CA GLU A 40 -8.30 8.55 7.18
C GLU A 40 -8.58 7.04 7.32
N LEU A 41 -8.74 6.57 8.55
CA LEU A 41 -9.37 5.27 8.82
C LEU A 41 -10.84 5.37 8.42
N HIS A 42 -11.39 4.31 7.82
CA HIS A 42 -12.73 4.33 7.23
C HIS A 42 -13.84 4.62 8.25
N GLU A 43 -13.74 4.04 9.45
CA GLU A 43 -14.67 4.26 10.55
C GLU A 43 -13.91 4.43 11.86
N ASP A 44 -14.55 5.01 12.88
CA ASP A 44 -13.95 5.24 14.19
C ASP A 44 -13.47 3.95 14.87
N ASP A 45 -14.13 2.83 14.60
CA ASP A 45 -13.82 1.51 15.15
C ASP A 45 -13.04 0.59 14.17
N THR A 46 -12.59 1.09 13.04
CA THR A 46 -11.88 0.31 12.01
C THR A 46 -10.75 -0.54 12.59
N LEU A 47 -9.90 0.03 13.46
CA LEU A 47 -8.81 -0.72 14.10
C LEU A 47 -9.32 -1.82 15.02
N GLN A 48 -10.41 -1.59 15.74
CA GLN A 48 -11.03 -2.58 16.62
C GLN A 48 -11.62 -3.73 15.79
N LEU A 49 -12.34 -3.42 14.73
CA LEU A 49 -12.90 -4.42 13.81
C LEU A 49 -11.79 -5.24 13.14
N MET A 50 -10.70 -4.57 12.72
CA MET A 50 -9.53 -5.24 12.15
C MET A 50 -8.92 -6.24 13.13
N VAL A 51 -8.75 -5.88 14.39
CA VAL A 51 -8.23 -6.81 15.42
C VAL A 51 -9.21 -7.95 15.67
N HIS A 52 -10.52 -7.70 15.73
CA HIS A 52 -11.54 -8.73 15.90
C HIS A 52 -11.64 -9.69 14.70
N SER A 53 -11.18 -9.29 13.51
CA SER A 53 -11.15 -10.17 12.34
C SER A 53 -10.10 -11.29 12.46
N ILE A 54 -9.15 -11.18 13.38
CA ILE A 54 -8.12 -12.18 13.61
C ILE A 54 -8.75 -13.34 14.39
N THR A 55 -8.91 -14.47 13.74
CA THR A 55 -9.52 -15.69 14.32
C THR A 55 -8.50 -16.74 14.74
N GLU A 56 -7.23 -16.52 14.42
CA GLU A 56 -6.14 -17.44 14.70
C GLU A 56 -5.45 -17.10 16.03
N ASP A 57 -4.87 -18.10 16.68
CA ASP A 57 -4.10 -17.94 17.94
C ASP A 57 -2.77 -17.18 17.71
N THR A 58 -2.34 -17.02 16.47
CA THR A 58 -1.10 -16.34 16.11
C THR A 58 -1.38 -15.06 15.36
N LEU A 59 -0.71 -13.98 15.77
CA LEU A 59 -0.82 -12.70 15.08
C LEU A 59 -0.32 -12.81 13.64
N PRO A 60 -1.10 -12.36 12.63
CA PRO A 60 -0.68 -12.34 11.24
C PRO A 60 0.57 -11.47 11.03
N ASP A 61 1.37 -11.79 10.03
CA ASP A 61 2.53 -10.99 9.63
C ASP A 61 2.09 -9.68 8.95
N VAL A 62 0.96 -9.74 8.23
CA VAL A 62 0.35 -8.60 7.55
C VAL A 62 -1.16 -8.69 7.69
N LEU A 63 -1.79 -7.58 8.06
CA LEU A 63 -3.22 -7.35 7.94
C LEU A 63 -3.47 -6.42 6.75
N TYR A 64 -4.45 -6.73 5.91
CA TYR A 64 -4.76 -5.91 4.75
C TYR A 64 -6.25 -5.91 4.43
N GLY A 65 -6.71 -4.86 3.77
CA GLY A 65 -8.11 -4.72 3.40
C GLY A 65 -8.34 -3.78 2.22
N ASP A 66 -9.60 -3.45 2.01
CA ASP A 66 -10.05 -2.58 0.96
C ASP A 66 -9.79 -1.10 1.25
N THR A 67 -9.94 -0.29 0.22
CA THR A 67 -9.75 1.17 0.30
C THR A 67 -10.87 1.85 -0.47
N ALA A 68 -11.56 2.77 0.16
CA ALA A 68 -12.47 3.70 -0.48
C ALA A 68 -11.69 4.92 -0.99
N ILE A 69 -12.18 5.52 -2.05
CA ILE A 69 -11.67 6.80 -2.59
C ILE A 69 -12.68 7.87 -2.22
N VAL A 70 -12.21 8.94 -1.60
CA VAL A 70 -13.03 10.07 -1.14
C VAL A 70 -12.58 11.38 -1.77
N ASP A 71 -13.47 12.40 -1.77
CA ASP A 71 -13.15 13.77 -2.14
C ASP A 71 -12.54 14.55 -0.96
N GLU A 72 -12.29 15.85 -1.16
CA GLU A 72 -11.72 16.75 -0.14
C GLU A 72 -12.65 16.96 1.08
N GLU A 73 -13.95 16.75 0.91
CA GLU A 73 -14.96 16.81 1.96
C GLU A 73 -15.20 15.48 2.66
N GLY A 74 -14.49 14.41 2.25
CA GLY A 74 -14.62 13.05 2.80
C GLY A 74 -15.79 12.26 2.22
N HIS A 75 -16.48 12.73 1.18
CA HIS A 75 -17.56 11.97 0.57
C HIS A 75 -17.03 10.82 -0.28
N PHE A 76 -17.65 9.66 -0.14
CA PHE A 76 -17.32 8.47 -0.92
C PHE A 76 -17.53 8.70 -2.42
N LEU A 77 -16.51 8.43 -3.22
CA LEU A 77 -16.57 8.48 -4.68
C LEU A 77 -16.72 7.09 -5.28
N HIS A 78 -15.82 6.18 -4.97
CA HIS A 78 -15.83 4.79 -5.44
C HIS A 78 -14.81 3.94 -4.68
N MET A 79 -14.94 2.63 -4.75
CA MET A 79 -13.90 1.73 -4.26
C MET A 79 -12.64 1.83 -5.12
N ARG A 80 -11.47 1.63 -4.52
CA ARG A 80 -10.21 1.59 -5.26
C ARG A 80 -10.25 0.52 -6.35
N ARG A 81 -9.86 0.89 -7.58
CA ARG A 81 -9.94 0.02 -8.78
C ARG A 81 -9.16 -1.29 -8.66
N LEU A 82 -8.01 -1.27 -8.02
CA LEU A 82 -7.21 -2.45 -7.72
C LEU A 82 -7.59 -2.91 -6.32
N ALA A 83 -8.35 -3.98 -6.24
CA ALA A 83 -8.78 -4.59 -4.97
C ALA A 83 -7.79 -5.67 -4.51
N PRO A 84 -7.65 -5.88 -3.19
CA PRO A 84 -6.86 -6.96 -2.65
C PRO A 84 -7.48 -8.32 -3.03
N PRO A 85 -6.65 -9.33 -3.38
CA PRO A 85 -7.14 -10.68 -3.58
C PRO A 85 -7.32 -11.39 -2.25
N GLU A 86 -8.18 -12.40 -2.21
CA GLU A 86 -8.40 -13.25 -1.03
C GLU A 86 -7.08 -13.86 -0.52
N ASN A 87 -6.26 -14.37 -1.41
CA ASN A 87 -4.98 -14.99 -1.08
C ASN A 87 -3.82 -14.12 -1.59
N LEU A 88 -3.56 -13.03 -0.86
CA LEU A 88 -2.44 -12.13 -1.17
C LEU A 88 -1.09 -12.83 -0.93
N ASN A 89 -0.18 -12.63 -1.85
CA ASN A 89 1.22 -12.98 -1.69
C ASN A 89 2.10 -12.05 -2.53
N TRP A 90 3.42 -12.11 -2.34
CA TRP A 90 4.33 -11.23 -3.06
C TRP A 90 4.24 -11.32 -4.60
N LYS A 91 3.82 -12.48 -5.15
CA LYS A 91 3.64 -12.67 -6.59
C LYS A 91 2.37 -11.98 -7.11
N SER A 92 1.39 -11.73 -6.25
CA SER A 92 0.15 -11.02 -6.61
C SER A 92 0.43 -9.61 -7.13
N PHE A 93 1.49 -8.97 -6.65
CA PHE A 93 1.89 -7.64 -7.09
C PHE A 93 2.48 -7.58 -8.51
N LYS A 94 2.61 -8.71 -9.21
CA LYS A 94 2.81 -8.73 -10.67
C LYS A 94 1.65 -8.09 -11.44
N GLU A 95 0.45 -8.07 -10.85
CA GLU A 95 -0.73 -7.42 -11.43
C GLU A 95 -0.81 -5.91 -11.13
N GLY A 96 0.11 -5.39 -10.35
CA GLY A 96 0.13 -4.04 -9.82
C GLY A 96 0.04 -4.02 -8.31
N MET A 97 -0.07 -2.84 -7.72
CA MET A 97 -0.23 -2.68 -6.27
C MET A 97 -1.68 -2.94 -5.87
N LEU A 98 -2.03 -4.21 -5.66
CA LEU A 98 -3.40 -4.64 -5.41
C LEU A 98 -3.93 -4.17 -4.06
N VAL A 99 -3.06 -4.00 -3.07
CA VAL A 99 -3.39 -3.41 -1.77
C VAL A 99 -2.89 -1.99 -1.74
N CYS A 100 -3.69 -1.06 -1.25
CA CYS A 100 -3.23 0.30 -0.97
C CYS A 100 -2.16 0.26 0.13
N HIS A 101 -1.14 1.09 0.02
CA HIS A 101 -0.07 1.13 1.01
C HIS A 101 -0.62 1.44 2.41
N GLN A 102 -1.58 2.34 2.53
CA GLN A 102 -2.21 2.73 3.77
C GLN A 102 -3.09 1.61 4.38
N ALA A 103 -3.64 0.72 3.53
CA ALA A 103 -4.43 -0.44 3.96
C ALA A 103 -3.58 -1.71 4.13
N PHE A 104 -2.26 -1.56 4.32
CA PHE A 104 -1.29 -2.63 4.50
C PHE A 104 -0.57 -2.46 5.85
N PHE A 105 -1.07 -3.16 6.85
CA PHE A 105 -0.54 -3.14 8.22
C PHE A 105 0.48 -4.25 8.39
N ALA A 106 1.74 -3.89 8.49
CA ALA A 106 2.84 -4.84 8.59
C ALA A 106 3.30 -5.03 10.03
N ARG A 107 3.53 -6.28 10.46
CA ARG A 107 4.14 -6.55 11.76
C ARG A 107 5.54 -5.93 11.81
N ARG A 108 5.80 -5.16 12.87
CA ARG A 108 6.98 -4.28 12.98
C ARG A 108 8.31 -5.01 12.84
N ASP A 109 8.42 -6.24 13.33
CA ASP A 109 9.66 -7.04 13.27
C ASP A 109 10.05 -7.48 11.84
N LEU A 110 9.10 -7.47 10.91
CA LEU A 110 9.33 -7.76 9.49
C LEU A 110 9.71 -6.52 8.68
N VAL A 111 9.50 -5.33 9.25
CA VAL A 111 9.64 -4.06 8.53
C VAL A 111 11.11 -3.67 8.40
N GLU A 112 11.51 -3.41 7.16
CA GLU A 112 12.77 -2.77 6.81
C GLU A 112 12.53 -1.35 6.29
N PRO A 113 13.55 -0.47 6.34
CA PRO A 113 13.41 0.86 5.77
C PRO A 113 13.01 0.85 4.28
N TYR A 114 12.30 1.87 3.86
CA TYR A 114 12.07 2.13 2.43
C TYR A 114 13.38 2.39 1.71
N ASN A 115 13.49 1.87 0.49
CA ASN A 115 14.64 2.12 -0.37
C ASN A 115 14.54 3.52 -1.00
N LEU A 116 15.35 4.46 -0.52
CA LEU A 116 15.33 5.85 -0.97
C LEU A 116 15.82 6.08 -2.42
N HIS A 117 16.28 5.04 -3.11
CA HIS A 117 16.54 5.11 -4.56
C HIS A 117 15.25 5.21 -5.37
N TYR A 118 14.11 4.82 -4.79
CA TYR A 118 12.79 4.97 -5.39
C TYR A 118 12.09 6.18 -4.78
N ARG A 119 11.82 7.17 -5.63
CA ARG A 119 11.20 8.42 -5.20
C ARG A 119 9.67 8.36 -5.15
N PHE A 120 9.06 7.54 -6.02
CA PHE A 120 7.62 7.53 -6.26
C PHE A 120 6.94 6.17 -5.99
N SER A 121 7.71 5.12 -5.82
CA SER A 121 7.18 3.74 -5.72
C SER A 121 7.96 2.88 -4.73
N ALA A 122 8.61 3.48 -3.71
CA ALA A 122 9.31 2.72 -2.68
C ALA A 122 8.35 1.88 -1.82
N ASP A 123 7.10 2.30 -1.68
CA ASP A 123 5.97 1.57 -1.08
C ASP A 123 5.74 0.22 -1.79
N PHE A 124 5.77 0.20 -3.11
CA PHE A 124 5.62 -1.02 -3.90
C PHE A 124 6.77 -2.03 -3.65
N ASP A 125 8.03 -1.57 -3.62
CA ASP A 125 9.18 -2.41 -3.24
C ASP A 125 9.08 -2.89 -1.79
N TRP A 126 8.65 -2.01 -0.88
CA TRP A 126 8.54 -2.26 0.56
C TRP A 126 7.51 -3.36 0.85
N CYS A 127 6.30 -3.25 0.33
CA CYS A 127 5.26 -4.28 0.48
C CYS A 127 5.74 -5.64 -0.07
N ILE A 128 6.40 -5.67 -1.24
CA ILE A 128 6.93 -6.92 -1.81
C ILE A 128 7.98 -7.55 -0.89
N ARG A 129 8.89 -6.75 -0.31
CA ARG A 129 9.94 -7.25 0.60
C ARG A 129 9.34 -7.84 1.88
N ILE A 130 8.34 -7.21 2.45
CA ILE A 130 7.62 -7.71 3.62
C ILE A 130 6.90 -9.01 3.27
N MET A 131 6.08 -9.03 2.21
CA MET A 131 5.36 -10.23 1.81
C MET A 131 6.26 -11.42 1.48
N LYS A 132 7.51 -11.21 1.07
CA LYS A 132 8.48 -12.29 0.87
C LYS A 132 8.96 -12.94 2.18
N LYS A 133 8.89 -12.22 3.29
CA LYS A 133 9.26 -12.70 4.62
C LYS A 133 8.05 -13.24 5.40
N SER A 134 6.86 -12.80 5.02
CA SER A 134 5.61 -13.15 5.67
C SER A 134 5.19 -14.58 5.38
N GLN A 135 4.63 -15.24 6.38
CA GLN A 135 4.00 -16.55 6.32
C GLN A 135 2.47 -16.44 6.33
N VAL A 136 1.93 -15.57 7.18
CA VAL A 136 0.50 -15.35 7.36
C VAL A 136 0.12 -13.93 6.96
N LEU A 137 -0.64 -13.83 5.86
CA LEU A 137 -1.24 -12.58 5.42
C LEU A 137 -2.76 -12.70 5.58
N HIS A 138 -3.34 -11.89 6.45
CA HIS A 138 -4.76 -11.94 6.80
C HIS A 138 -5.55 -10.85 6.06
N HIS A 139 -6.52 -11.26 5.23
CA HIS A 139 -7.49 -10.36 4.62
C HIS A 139 -8.60 -10.06 5.63
N THR A 140 -8.73 -8.81 6.03
CA THR A 140 -9.73 -8.42 7.04
C THR A 140 -11.16 -8.40 6.51
N HIS A 141 -11.34 -8.38 5.18
CA HIS A 141 -12.64 -8.16 4.49
C HIS A 141 -13.32 -6.84 4.86
N LEU A 142 -12.56 -5.88 5.36
CA LEU A 142 -13.04 -4.56 5.74
C LEU A 142 -12.50 -3.50 4.76
N VAL A 143 -13.25 -2.42 4.61
CA VAL A 143 -12.69 -1.18 4.12
C VAL A 143 -11.90 -0.58 5.27
N LEU A 144 -10.60 -0.41 5.11
CA LEU A 144 -9.72 0.07 6.19
C LEU A 144 -9.43 1.57 6.08
N ILE A 145 -9.40 2.09 4.87
CA ILE A 145 -8.89 3.43 4.58
C ILE A 145 -9.81 4.18 3.63
N ASP A 146 -10.06 5.42 3.98
CA ASP A 146 -10.56 6.46 3.09
C ASP A 146 -9.36 7.21 2.51
N TYR A 147 -9.13 7.03 1.22
CA TYR A 147 -7.99 7.60 0.49
C TYR A 147 -8.43 8.85 -0.25
N LEU A 148 -7.78 9.98 0.04
CA LEU A 148 -8.04 11.24 -0.67
C LEU A 148 -7.60 11.16 -2.13
N ASN A 149 -8.50 11.50 -3.06
CA ASN A 149 -8.30 11.37 -4.52
C ASN A 149 -7.22 12.31 -5.12
N GLU A 150 -6.32 12.88 -4.33
CA GLU A 150 -5.26 13.77 -4.75
C GLU A 150 -3.84 13.27 -4.38
N GLY A 151 -3.40 12.17 -4.95
CA GLY A 151 -2.07 11.60 -4.64
C GLY A 151 -0.92 12.19 -5.47
N MET A 152 0.29 12.24 -4.88
CA MET A 152 1.55 12.62 -5.53
C MET A 152 1.85 11.72 -6.76
N THR A 153 1.42 10.48 -6.75
CA THR A 153 1.56 9.51 -7.85
C THR A 153 0.84 9.93 -9.11
N THR A 154 -0.30 10.62 -8.97
CA THR A 154 -1.11 11.12 -10.10
C THR A 154 -0.36 12.18 -10.88
N ARG A 155 0.36 13.07 -10.19
CA ARG A 155 1.15 14.15 -10.80
C ARG A 155 2.44 13.66 -11.46
N ASN A 156 3.01 12.51 -11.01
CA ASN A 156 4.29 11.96 -11.47
C ASN A 156 4.15 10.57 -12.11
N HIS A 157 3.04 10.29 -12.77
CA HIS A 157 2.65 8.97 -13.27
C HIS A 157 3.73 8.26 -14.10
N LYS A 158 4.37 8.96 -15.05
CA LYS A 158 5.42 8.35 -15.91
C LYS A 158 6.66 7.92 -15.11
N ALA A 159 7.10 8.73 -14.16
CA ALA A 159 8.26 8.42 -13.31
C ALA A 159 7.95 7.23 -12.39
N SER A 160 6.78 7.21 -11.77
CA SER A 160 6.29 6.09 -10.96
C SER A 160 6.21 4.79 -11.77
N LEU A 161 5.67 4.80 -12.99
CA LEU A 161 5.64 3.61 -13.86
C LEU A 161 7.03 3.08 -14.18
N LYS A 162 8.01 3.96 -14.44
CA LYS A 162 9.40 3.56 -14.71
C LYS A 162 10.04 2.93 -13.47
N GLU A 163 9.80 3.47 -12.29
CA GLU A 163 10.28 2.87 -11.04
C GLU A 163 9.63 1.51 -10.79
N ARG A 164 8.31 1.40 -10.91
CA ARG A 164 7.57 0.13 -10.78
C ARG A 164 8.09 -0.94 -11.74
N PHE A 165 8.36 -0.58 -13.00
CA PHE A 165 8.96 -1.51 -13.95
C PHE A 165 10.33 -2.02 -13.46
N ARG A 166 11.21 -1.15 -12.94
CA ARG A 166 12.52 -1.53 -12.38
C ARG A 166 12.37 -2.44 -11.16
N ILE A 167 11.44 -2.11 -10.26
CA ILE A 167 11.13 -2.91 -9.07
C ILE A 167 10.63 -4.30 -9.50
N MET A 168 9.72 -4.37 -10.48
CA MET A 168 9.24 -5.64 -11.00
C MET A 168 10.36 -6.45 -11.64
N CYS A 169 11.25 -5.84 -12.41
CA CYS A 169 12.45 -6.53 -12.95
C CYS A 169 13.33 -7.11 -11.85
N LYS A 170 13.55 -6.36 -10.77
CA LYS A 170 14.34 -6.80 -9.62
C LYS A 170 13.70 -8.00 -8.89
N HIS A 171 12.40 -7.97 -8.67
CA HIS A 171 11.71 -8.98 -7.85
C HIS A 171 11.24 -10.20 -8.64
N TYR A 172 10.88 -10.04 -9.91
CA TYR A 172 10.22 -11.07 -10.75
C TYR A 172 11.02 -11.46 -11.99
N GLY A 173 12.15 -10.80 -12.25
CA GLY A 173 12.96 -10.98 -13.45
C GLY A 173 12.46 -10.17 -14.66
N VAL A 174 13.39 -9.84 -15.56
CA VAL A 174 13.14 -8.98 -16.72
C VAL A 174 12.12 -9.60 -17.68
N VAL A 175 12.32 -10.87 -18.04
CA VAL A 175 11.44 -11.56 -19.00
C VAL A 175 9.99 -11.60 -18.50
N SER A 176 9.78 -12.03 -17.26
CA SER A 176 8.45 -12.06 -16.63
C SER A 176 7.79 -10.69 -16.61
N THR A 177 8.57 -9.64 -16.32
CA THR A 177 8.07 -8.26 -16.25
C THR A 177 7.68 -7.74 -17.64
N VAL A 178 8.50 -7.97 -18.67
CA VAL A 178 8.20 -7.55 -20.05
C VAL A 178 6.93 -8.24 -20.56
N LEU A 179 6.81 -9.56 -20.37
CA LEU A 179 5.62 -10.31 -20.79
C LEU A 179 4.36 -9.80 -20.08
N ARG A 180 4.45 -9.48 -18.80
CA ARG A 180 3.32 -8.93 -18.04
C ARG A 180 2.91 -7.53 -18.55
N HIS A 181 3.86 -6.66 -18.86
CA HIS A 181 3.56 -5.34 -19.42
C HIS A 181 2.97 -5.43 -20.82
N ALA A 182 3.45 -6.34 -21.67
CA ALA A 182 2.84 -6.61 -22.97
C ALA A 182 1.36 -7.05 -22.81
N TRP A 183 1.09 -7.93 -21.84
CA TRP A 183 -0.28 -8.33 -21.49
C TRP A 183 -1.15 -7.16 -21.04
N PHE A 184 -0.64 -6.24 -20.21
CA PHE A 184 -1.38 -5.05 -19.79
C PHE A 184 -1.78 -4.18 -20.98
N VAL A 185 -0.88 -3.98 -21.96
CA VAL A 185 -1.17 -3.23 -23.18
C VAL A 185 -2.26 -3.93 -23.98
N ILE A 186 -2.14 -5.24 -24.20
CA ILE A 186 -3.15 -6.01 -24.95
C ILE A 186 -4.52 -5.92 -24.27
N ARG A 187 -4.57 -6.04 -22.94
CA ARG A 187 -5.81 -5.94 -22.16
C ARG A 187 -6.43 -4.54 -22.29
N ALA A 188 -5.63 -3.48 -22.22
CA ALA A 188 -6.10 -2.11 -22.36
C ALA A 188 -6.66 -1.82 -23.77
N LEU A 189 -6.06 -2.40 -24.81
CA LEU A 189 -6.55 -2.27 -26.20
C LEU A 189 -7.88 -3.02 -26.41
N LYS A 190 -8.06 -4.18 -25.76
CA LYS A 190 -9.32 -4.96 -25.84
C LYS A 190 -10.48 -4.27 -25.13
N THR A 191 -10.22 -3.62 -23.99
CA THR A 191 -11.27 -2.89 -23.24
C THR A 191 -11.74 -1.62 -23.96
N LYS A 192 -10.87 -0.95 -24.70
CA LYS A 192 -11.24 0.21 -25.55
C LYS A 192 -12.10 -0.16 -26.78
N LYS A 193 -12.10 -1.42 -27.20
CA LYS A 193 -12.85 -1.91 -28.40
C LYS A 193 -14.24 -2.47 -28.08
N ARG A 194 -14.70 -2.46 -26.82
CA ARG A 194 -16.10 -2.78 -26.50
C ARG A 194 -16.89 -1.47 -26.50
N PRO A 195 -17.70 -1.17 -27.55
CA PRO A 195 -18.69 -0.09 -27.46
C PRO A 195 -19.74 -0.51 -26.43
N SER A 196 -20.15 0.46 -25.63
CA SER A 196 -21.30 0.41 -24.74
C SER A 196 -22.57 0.14 -25.52
#